data_d9d6ebb2c862b981ae93c2f8c9b6e01b
#
_entry.id   d9d6ebb2c862b981ae93c2f8c9b6e01b
#
_cell.length_a   1.000
_cell.length_b   1.000
_cell.length_c   1.000
_cell.angle_alpha   90.00
_cell.angle_beta   90.00
_cell.angle_gamma   90.00
#
_symmetry.space_group_name_H-M   'P 1'
#
loop_
_entity.id
_entity.type
_entity.pdbx_description
1 polymer ?
#
loop_
_entity_poly.entity_id
_entity_poly.type
_entity_poly.pdbx_seq_one_letter_code
_entity_poly.pdbx_strand_id
1 'polypeptide(L)'
;MSVVTTIFFMWGFLTSLNDILIPHLKAVFELNFAQAMLVQFTFFGAYFLMSVPAGWLVARLGYKQGIVAGLAVAAVGALGFWPAAELRIYGAFLGALFVLATGITILQVAANPYVALLGTERSASSRLTLAQALNSLGTAIAPLFGGWLILSNAVMSGDQLKVLPEAKQLAYRVQEAQAVQGPYIGLGIVLFLLAIVVFLFRLPALIDANAQRDESKHSLLDALRHPHVRFGVLAIFFYVGAEVAIGSLMVNYFSLPQIGGFTEREATHYVSAYWTLAMIGRFIGSVLLAKLSPRVLLSVFAAINALLLGLTMASGGMLAVYALVAIGLFNSIMFPTIFALGIERLGPLTDRASSLLIMAIVGGAIVPYLQGLLADNVGLQGSFVLPLLCYLYIVFYGIWGSRLRGALAEARA
;
A
#
# COMPACT_ATOMS: atom_id res chain seq x y z
N MET A 1 2.06 -5.38 -21.20
CA MET A 1 2.49 -4.36 -20.17
C MET A 1 1.45 -3.24 -20.01
N SER A 2 1.03 -2.52 -21.06
CA SER A 2 0.12 -1.36 -20.93
C SER A 2 -1.16 -1.61 -20.12
N VAL A 3 -1.89 -2.71 -20.39
CA VAL A 3 -3.11 -3.04 -19.61
C VAL A 3 -2.81 -3.24 -18.12
N VAL A 4 -1.73 -3.95 -17.80
CA VAL A 4 -1.37 -4.24 -16.41
C VAL A 4 -0.92 -2.97 -15.69
N THR A 5 -0.16 -2.11 -16.37
CA THR A 5 0.26 -0.82 -15.79
C THR A 5 -0.93 0.11 -15.54
N THR A 6 -1.98 0.08 -16.39
CA THR A 6 -3.24 0.79 -16.13
C THR A 6 -3.93 0.29 -14.87
N ILE A 7 -3.91 -1.02 -14.62
CA ILE A 7 -4.46 -1.60 -13.37
C ILE A 7 -3.72 -1.08 -12.15
N PHE A 8 -2.38 -1.02 -12.20
CA PHE A 8 -1.59 -0.47 -11.09
C PHE A 8 -1.86 1.03 -10.86
N PHE A 9 -1.99 1.81 -11.93
CA PHE A 9 -2.39 3.21 -11.85
C PHE A 9 -3.76 3.36 -11.16
N MET A 10 -4.77 2.65 -11.64
CA MET A 10 -6.12 2.70 -11.07
C MET A 10 -6.16 2.26 -9.61
N TRP A 11 -5.39 1.23 -9.26
CA TRP A 11 -5.27 0.80 -7.87
C TRP A 11 -4.66 1.91 -6.99
N GLY A 12 -3.55 2.55 -7.41
CA GLY A 12 -2.96 3.67 -6.67
C GLY A 12 -3.92 4.85 -6.53
N PHE A 13 -4.65 5.16 -7.59
CA PHE A 13 -5.68 6.19 -7.58
C PHE A 13 -6.78 5.89 -6.55
N LEU A 14 -7.27 4.65 -6.50
CA LEU A 14 -8.28 4.18 -5.56
C LEU A 14 -7.82 4.25 -4.10
N THR A 15 -6.61 3.78 -3.81
CA THR A 15 -6.09 3.78 -2.45
C THR A 15 -5.94 5.20 -1.91
N SER A 16 -5.50 6.13 -2.74
CA SER A 16 -5.34 7.52 -2.34
C SER A 16 -6.67 8.27 -2.16
N LEU A 17 -7.72 7.89 -2.90
CA LEU A 17 -9.05 8.45 -2.66
C LEU A 17 -9.62 8.08 -1.29
N ASN A 18 -9.24 6.93 -0.74
CA ASN A 18 -9.61 6.56 0.63
C ASN A 18 -9.08 7.53 1.69
N ASP A 19 -7.85 8.03 1.51
CA ASP A 19 -7.27 8.99 2.45
C ASP A 19 -8.05 10.31 2.47
N ILE A 20 -8.64 10.70 1.34
CA ILE A 20 -9.49 11.88 1.21
C ILE A 20 -10.85 11.65 1.87
N LEU A 21 -11.32 10.41 1.94
CA LEU A 21 -12.61 10.06 2.54
C LEU A 21 -12.62 10.24 4.07
N ILE A 22 -11.49 10.04 4.74
CA ILE A 22 -11.41 10.08 6.21
C ILE A 22 -11.89 11.39 6.81
N PRO A 23 -11.46 12.59 6.35
CA PRO A 23 -11.97 13.86 6.85
C PRO A 23 -13.48 14.04 6.66
N HIS A 24 -14.04 13.61 5.51
CA HIS A 24 -15.49 13.66 5.26
C HIS A 24 -16.26 12.77 6.23
N LEU A 25 -15.82 11.52 6.43
CA LEU A 25 -16.45 10.62 7.39
C LEU A 25 -16.39 11.17 8.81
N LYS A 26 -15.26 11.79 9.19
CA LYS A 26 -15.11 12.43 10.50
C LYS A 26 -16.12 13.57 10.68
N ALA A 27 -16.34 14.40 9.65
CA ALA A 27 -17.29 15.50 9.68
C ALA A 27 -18.76 15.03 9.70
N VAL A 28 -19.09 14.00 8.88
CA VAL A 28 -20.45 13.45 8.75
C VAL A 28 -20.91 12.77 10.03
N PHE A 29 -20.03 11.98 10.66
CA PHE A 29 -20.36 11.10 11.79
C PHE A 29 -19.86 11.59 13.15
N GLU A 30 -19.25 12.77 13.23
CA GLU A 30 -18.63 13.31 14.47
C GLU A 30 -17.69 12.29 15.14
N LEU A 31 -16.89 11.60 14.33
CA LEU A 31 -16.04 10.53 14.80
C LEU A 31 -14.94 11.06 15.73
N ASN A 32 -14.73 10.36 16.84
CA ASN A 32 -13.52 10.54 17.62
C ASN A 32 -12.30 9.93 16.87
N PHE A 33 -11.09 10.22 17.36
CA PHE A 33 -9.87 9.73 16.70
C PHE A 33 -9.82 8.21 16.60
N ALA A 34 -10.23 7.48 17.63
CA ALA A 34 -10.24 6.01 17.62
C ALA A 34 -11.22 5.46 16.58
N GLN A 35 -12.40 6.07 16.43
CA GLN A 35 -13.35 5.71 15.40
C GLN A 35 -12.81 6.02 13.99
N ALA A 36 -12.19 7.17 13.79
CA ALA A 36 -11.55 7.50 12.51
C ALA A 36 -10.45 6.49 12.13
N MET A 37 -9.72 5.97 13.11
CA MET A 37 -8.71 4.92 12.89
C MET A 37 -9.32 3.58 12.42
N LEU A 38 -10.61 3.31 12.67
CA LEU A 38 -11.26 2.11 12.14
C LEU A 38 -11.25 2.04 10.61
N VAL A 39 -11.16 3.18 9.93
CA VAL A 39 -10.99 3.23 8.47
C VAL A 39 -9.69 2.53 8.06
N GLN A 40 -8.59 2.90 8.72
CA GLN A 40 -7.29 2.27 8.46
C GLN A 40 -7.27 0.78 8.86
N PHE A 41 -7.84 0.46 10.03
CA PHE A 41 -7.97 -0.93 10.48
C PHE A 41 -8.81 -1.77 9.52
N THR A 42 -9.89 -1.23 8.99
CA THR A 42 -10.74 -1.91 8.00
C THR A 42 -9.97 -2.18 6.72
N PHE A 43 -9.23 -1.18 6.23
CA PHE A 43 -8.43 -1.30 5.01
C PHE A 43 -7.31 -2.35 5.15
N PHE A 44 -6.44 -2.20 6.15
CA PHE A 44 -5.36 -3.17 6.39
C PHE A 44 -5.86 -4.53 6.88
N GLY A 45 -6.99 -4.54 7.60
CA GLY A 45 -7.67 -5.76 8.00
C GLY A 45 -8.16 -6.60 6.82
N ALA A 46 -8.64 -5.95 5.75
CA ALA A 46 -8.98 -6.65 4.53
C ALA A 46 -7.75 -7.32 3.89
N TYR A 47 -6.59 -6.68 3.87
CA TYR A 47 -5.35 -7.33 3.41
C TYR A 47 -5.00 -8.56 4.23
N PHE A 48 -5.11 -8.47 5.55
CA PHE A 48 -4.80 -9.58 6.43
C PHE A 48 -5.77 -10.75 6.26
N LEU A 49 -7.07 -10.48 6.29
CA LEU A 49 -8.11 -11.50 6.27
C LEU A 49 -8.32 -12.10 4.87
N MET A 50 -8.23 -11.28 3.82
CA MET A 50 -8.64 -11.67 2.48
C MET A 50 -7.50 -12.12 1.58
N SER A 51 -6.21 -11.94 1.97
CA SER A 51 -5.06 -12.37 1.14
C SER A 51 -5.03 -13.87 0.91
N VAL A 52 -5.34 -14.67 1.93
CA VAL A 52 -5.36 -16.14 1.83
C VAL A 52 -6.52 -16.61 0.95
N PRO A 53 -7.79 -16.18 1.17
CA PRO A 53 -8.88 -16.43 0.24
C PRO A 53 -8.60 -15.96 -1.19
N ALA A 54 -7.97 -14.80 -1.35
CA ALA A 54 -7.58 -14.26 -2.64
C ALA A 54 -6.57 -15.17 -3.36
N GLY A 55 -5.55 -15.66 -2.66
CA GLY A 55 -4.58 -16.60 -3.24
C GLY A 55 -5.21 -17.93 -3.64
N TRP A 56 -6.17 -18.40 -2.87
CA TRP A 56 -6.94 -19.59 -3.21
C TRP A 56 -7.81 -19.38 -4.46
N LEU A 57 -8.42 -18.20 -4.57
CA LEU A 57 -9.17 -17.81 -5.76
C LEU A 57 -8.27 -17.75 -6.99
N VAL A 58 -7.10 -17.09 -6.89
CA VAL A 58 -6.13 -16.93 -7.98
C VAL A 58 -5.57 -18.28 -8.41
N ALA A 59 -5.23 -19.16 -7.47
CA ALA A 59 -4.76 -20.52 -7.75
C ALA A 59 -5.77 -21.36 -8.55
N ARG A 60 -7.09 -21.14 -8.30
CA ARG A 60 -8.15 -21.87 -9.03
C ARG A 60 -8.48 -21.26 -10.40
N LEU A 61 -8.52 -19.93 -10.49
CA LEU A 61 -8.99 -19.22 -11.67
C LEU A 61 -7.86 -18.78 -12.60
N GLY A 62 -6.62 -18.74 -12.10
CA GLY A 62 -5.45 -18.15 -12.77
C GLY A 62 -5.40 -16.63 -12.63
N TYR A 63 -4.23 -16.07 -12.94
CA TYR A 63 -3.93 -14.64 -12.73
C TYR A 63 -4.91 -13.71 -13.45
N LYS A 64 -5.23 -13.99 -14.72
CA LYS A 64 -6.14 -13.14 -15.52
C LYS A 64 -7.51 -13.03 -14.86
N GLN A 65 -8.11 -14.16 -14.52
CA GLN A 65 -9.43 -14.17 -13.89
C GLN A 65 -9.40 -13.64 -12.45
N GLY A 66 -8.27 -13.84 -11.75
CA GLY A 66 -8.02 -13.21 -10.45
C GLY A 66 -8.03 -11.68 -10.55
N ILE A 67 -7.37 -11.10 -11.56
CA ILE A 67 -7.39 -9.66 -11.83
C ILE A 67 -8.82 -9.18 -12.13
N VAL A 68 -9.56 -9.88 -12.99
CA VAL A 68 -10.95 -9.55 -13.32
C VAL A 68 -11.84 -9.61 -12.08
N ALA A 69 -11.72 -10.65 -11.27
CA ALA A 69 -12.47 -10.79 -10.02
C ALA A 69 -12.13 -9.67 -9.02
N GLY A 70 -10.84 -9.33 -8.87
CA GLY A 70 -10.40 -8.23 -8.01
C GLY A 70 -10.99 -6.89 -8.43
N LEU A 71 -10.95 -6.57 -9.73
CA LEU A 71 -11.56 -5.35 -10.28
C LEU A 71 -13.09 -5.33 -10.08
N ALA A 72 -13.77 -6.45 -10.29
CA ALA A 72 -15.21 -6.55 -10.10
C ALA A 72 -15.60 -6.37 -8.62
N VAL A 73 -14.89 -7.02 -7.70
CA VAL A 73 -15.12 -6.86 -6.25
C VAL A 73 -14.83 -5.43 -5.80
N ALA A 74 -13.75 -4.82 -6.29
CA ALA A 74 -13.44 -3.42 -6.01
C ALA A 74 -14.53 -2.47 -6.55
N ALA A 75 -15.07 -2.74 -7.75
CA ALA A 75 -16.18 -1.99 -8.32
C ALA A 75 -17.44 -2.08 -7.44
N VAL A 76 -17.78 -3.29 -6.96
CA VAL A 76 -18.91 -3.48 -6.03
C VAL A 76 -18.69 -2.71 -4.74
N GLY A 77 -17.48 -2.76 -4.18
CA GLY A 77 -17.11 -1.99 -2.99
C GLY A 77 -17.27 -0.47 -3.22
N ALA A 78 -16.77 0.04 -4.35
CA ALA A 78 -16.91 1.46 -4.72
C ALA A 78 -18.40 1.86 -4.88
N LEU A 79 -19.22 1.06 -5.56
CA LEU A 79 -20.65 1.30 -5.70
C LEU A 79 -21.39 1.20 -4.36
N GLY A 80 -20.89 0.40 -3.42
CA GLY A 80 -21.43 0.26 -2.06
C GLY A 80 -21.38 1.56 -1.23
N PHE A 81 -20.53 2.52 -1.60
CA PHE A 81 -20.51 3.84 -0.94
C PHE A 81 -21.79 4.63 -1.19
N TRP A 82 -22.47 4.43 -2.32
CA TRP A 82 -23.74 5.11 -2.59
C TRP A 82 -24.84 4.73 -1.57
N PRO A 83 -25.24 3.45 -1.40
CA PRO A 83 -26.23 3.12 -0.38
C PRO A 83 -25.73 3.41 1.04
N ALA A 84 -24.42 3.32 1.30
CA ALA A 84 -23.85 3.69 2.60
C ALA A 84 -24.07 5.19 2.92
N ALA A 85 -23.94 6.07 1.91
CA ALA A 85 -24.21 7.49 2.03
C ALA A 85 -25.71 7.78 2.25
N GLU A 86 -26.61 7.07 1.56
CA GLU A 86 -28.06 7.20 1.76
C GLU A 86 -28.48 6.78 3.17
N LEU A 87 -27.97 5.64 3.63
CA LEU A 87 -28.27 5.11 4.97
C LEU A 87 -27.64 5.96 6.07
N ARG A 88 -26.56 6.67 5.80
CA ARG A 88 -25.77 7.45 6.76
C ARG A 88 -25.36 6.63 7.99
N ILE A 89 -25.01 5.38 7.78
CA ILE A 89 -24.55 4.45 8.82
C ILE A 89 -23.04 4.26 8.66
N TYR A 90 -22.25 4.66 9.64
CA TYR A 90 -20.79 4.53 9.60
C TYR A 90 -20.32 3.09 9.31
N GLY A 91 -20.97 2.09 9.92
CA GLY A 91 -20.70 0.69 9.65
C GLY A 91 -20.91 0.28 8.18
N ALA A 92 -21.88 0.90 7.49
CA ALA A 92 -22.10 0.65 6.06
C ALA A 92 -20.94 1.20 5.21
N PHE A 93 -20.39 2.38 5.53
CA PHE A 93 -19.18 2.91 4.90
C PHE A 93 -17.97 1.99 5.13
N LEU A 94 -17.77 1.52 6.36
CA LEU A 94 -16.70 0.56 6.66
C LEU A 94 -16.88 -0.75 5.90
N GLY A 95 -18.12 -1.24 5.77
CA GLY A 95 -18.45 -2.41 4.97
C GLY A 95 -18.11 -2.23 3.48
N ALA A 96 -18.52 -1.11 2.89
CA ALA A 96 -18.18 -0.77 1.50
C ALA A 96 -16.65 -0.68 1.30
N LEU A 97 -15.96 -0.04 2.24
CA LEU A 97 -14.50 0.06 2.26
C LEU A 97 -13.83 -1.32 2.38
N PHE A 98 -14.33 -2.19 3.24
CA PHE A 98 -13.82 -3.56 3.38
C PHE A 98 -13.94 -4.35 2.08
N VAL A 99 -15.08 -4.24 1.38
CA VAL A 99 -15.29 -4.88 0.07
C VAL A 99 -14.35 -4.29 -0.98
N LEU A 100 -14.19 -2.96 -1.03
CA LEU A 100 -13.25 -2.29 -1.92
C LEU A 100 -11.82 -2.78 -1.67
N ALA A 101 -11.36 -2.77 -0.43
CA ALA A 101 -10.04 -3.23 -0.03
C ALA A 101 -9.83 -4.73 -0.30
N THR A 102 -10.88 -5.56 -0.17
CA THR A 102 -10.87 -6.96 -0.59
C THR A 102 -10.59 -7.09 -2.08
N GLY A 103 -11.25 -6.30 -2.93
CA GLY A 103 -10.99 -6.27 -4.37
C GLY A 103 -9.54 -5.89 -4.69
N ILE A 104 -9.02 -4.87 -4.00
CA ILE A 104 -7.61 -4.45 -4.14
C ILE A 104 -6.66 -5.56 -3.66
N THR A 105 -6.99 -6.28 -2.59
CA THR A 105 -6.19 -7.41 -2.10
C THR A 105 -6.11 -8.53 -3.14
N ILE A 106 -7.24 -8.90 -3.76
CA ILE A 106 -7.28 -9.89 -4.84
C ILE A 106 -6.42 -9.42 -6.03
N LEU A 107 -6.53 -8.14 -6.40
CA LEU A 107 -5.71 -7.54 -7.45
C LEU A 107 -4.22 -7.67 -7.14
N GLN A 108 -3.79 -7.36 -5.93
CA GLN A 108 -2.38 -7.45 -5.54
C GLN A 108 -1.85 -8.87 -5.55
N VAL A 109 -2.63 -9.82 -5.05
CA VAL A 109 -2.27 -11.25 -5.05
C VAL A 109 -2.14 -11.79 -6.48
N ALA A 110 -2.92 -11.27 -7.43
CA ALA A 110 -2.89 -11.71 -8.83
C ALA A 110 -1.90 -10.89 -9.69
N ALA A 111 -1.94 -9.55 -9.61
CA ALA A 111 -1.21 -8.69 -10.54
C ALA A 111 0.29 -8.58 -10.22
N ASN A 112 0.68 -8.58 -8.94
CA ASN A 112 2.10 -8.50 -8.57
C ASN A 112 2.91 -9.70 -9.10
N PRO A 113 2.54 -10.97 -8.82
CA PRO A 113 3.26 -12.10 -9.39
C PRO A 113 3.12 -12.15 -10.91
N TYR A 114 1.96 -11.79 -11.47
CA TYR A 114 1.78 -11.75 -12.92
C TYR A 114 2.83 -10.83 -13.58
N VAL A 115 3.03 -9.62 -13.09
CA VAL A 115 4.06 -8.68 -13.60
C VAL A 115 5.46 -9.25 -13.40
N ALA A 116 5.75 -9.83 -12.24
CA ALA A 116 7.05 -10.41 -11.94
C ALA A 116 7.39 -11.59 -12.87
N LEU A 117 6.39 -12.38 -13.28
CA LEU A 117 6.56 -13.56 -14.13
C LEU A 117 6.50 -13.27 -15.65
N LEU A 118 6.08 -12.08 -16.08
CA LEU A 118 5.92 -11.69 -17.49
C LEU A 118 7.22 -11.59 -18.30
N GLY A 119 8.32 -12.15 -17.85
CA GLY A 119 9.60 -12.14 -18.56
C GLY A 119 10.67 -12.86 -17.76
N THR A 120 11.93 -12.48 -17.97
CA THR A 120 13.05 -13.13 -17.27
C THR A 120 13.04 -12.82 -15.77
N GLU A 121 13.42 -13.78 -14.93
CA GLU A 121 13.57 -13.61 -13.47
C GLU A 121 14.48 -12.43 -13.12
N ARG A 122 15.58 -12.26 -13.89
CA ARG A 122 16.55 -11.17 -13.68
C ARG A 122 15.92 -9.77 -13.69
N SER A 123 14.88 -9.54 -14.49
CA SER A 123 14.22 -8.25 -14.63
C SER A 123 12.88 -8.14 -13.85
N ALA A 124 12.53 -9.14 -13.03
CA ALA A 124 11.26 -9.17 -12.30
C ALA A 124 11.09 -7.96 -11.38
N SER A 125 12.11 -7.65 -10.56
CA SER A 125 12.10 -6.47 -9.66
C SER A 125 11.96 -5.16 -10.44
N SER A 126 12.67 -5.00 -11.56
CA SER A 126 12.58 -3.81 -12.42
C SER A 126 11.18 -3.62 -12.99
N ARG A 127 10.57 -4.69 -13.54
CA ARG A 127 9.21 -4.65 -14.09
C ARG A 127 8.18 -4.30 -13.03
N LEU A 128 8.29 -4.94 -11.86
CA LEU A 128 7.36 -4.67 -10.76
C LEU A 128 7.54 -3.26 -10.21
N THR A 129 8.78 -2.76 -10.11
CA THR A 129 9.05 -1.38 -9.69
C THR A 129 8.47 -0.37 -10.68
N LEU A 130 8.55 -0.62 -11.99
CA LEU A 130 7.94 0.22 -13.02
C LEU A 130 6.41 0.23 -12.91
N ALA A 131 5.79 -0.92 -12.68
CA ALA A 131 4.35 -1.00 -12.46
C ALA A 131 3.93 -0.22 -11.19
N GLN A 132 4.71 -0.33 -10.12
CA GLN A 132 4.50 0.45 -8.89
C GLN A 132 4.77 1.95 -9.07
N ALA A 133 5.63 2.36 -10.01
CA ALA A 133 5.80 3.77 -10.36
C ALA A 133 4.51 4.38 -10.93
N LEU A 134 3.80 3.63 -11.78
CA LEU A 134 2.50 4.06 -12.31
C LEU A 134 1.39 4.02 -11.24
N ASN A 135 1.46 3.09 -10.29
CA ASN A 135 0.62 3.12 -9.10
C ASN A 135 0.83 4.42 -8.32
N SER A 136 2.09 4.83 -8.09
CA SER A 136 2.41 6.10 -7.40
C SER A 136 1.92 7.32 -8.16
N LEU A 137 1.98 7.29 -9.49
CA LEU A 137 1.42 8.36 -10.31
C LEU A 137 -0.08 8.48 -10.10
N GLY A 138 -0.80 7.35 -10.04
CA GLY A 138 -2.22 7.31 -9.68
C GLY A 138 -2.48 7.91 -8.30
N THR A 139 -1.68 7.52 -7.30
CA THR A 139 -1.74 8.06 -5.94
C THR A 139 -1.49 9.57 -5.89
N ALA A 140 -0.55 10.08 -6.67
CA ALA A 140 -0.23 11.51 -6.72
C ALA A 140 -1.31 12.35 -7.43
N ILE A 141 -2.00 11.78 -8.41
CA ILE A 141 -3.04 12.48 -9.18
C ILE A 141 -4.40 12.43 -8.45
N ALA A 142 -4.69 11.39 -7.69
CA ALA A 142 -5.97 11.20 -7.02
C ALA A 142 -6.38 12.37 -6.12
N PRO A 143 -5.50 13.00 -5.30
CA PRO A 143 -5.87 14.16 -4.48
C PRO A 143 -6.31 15.37 -5.31
N LEU A 144 -5.73 15.57 -6.51
CA LEU A 144 -6.11 16.65 -7.41
C LEU A 144 -7.54 16.44 -7.91
N PHE A 145 -7.90 15.21 -8.28
CA PHE A 145 -9.24 14.82 -8.66
C PHE A 145 -10.20 14.86 -7.47
N GLY A 146 -9.80 14.32 -6.32
CA GLY A 146 -10.60 14.35 -5.10
C GLY A 146 -10.88 15.79 -4.63
N GLY A 147 -9.86 16.64 -4.67
CA GLY A 147 -9.99 18.08 -4.37
C GLY A 147 -10.97 18.78 -5.30
N TRP A 148 -10.94 18.44 -6.59
CA TRP A 148 -11.83 19.05 -7.59
C TRP A 148 -13.27 18.48 -7.55
N LEU A 149 -13.42 17.17 -7.31
CA LEU A 149 -14.72 16.47 -7.36
C LEU A 149 -15.45 16.42 -6.01
N ILE A 150 -14.70 16.30 -4.90
CA ILE A 150 -15.25 16.04 -3.55
C ILE A 150 -15.15 17.30 -2.68
N LEU A 151 -14.03 18.02 -2.76
CA LEU A 151 -13.72 19.19 -1.91
C LEU A 151 -14.09 20.51 -2.58
N SER A 152 -15.23 20.61 -3.25
CA SER A 152 -15.71 21.89 -3.80
C SER A 152 -15.88 22.98 -2.73
N ASN A 153 -16.02 22.61 -1.45
CA ASN A 153 -15.96 23.47 -0.28
C ASN A 153 -15.03 22.85 0.78
N ALA A 154 -14.26 23.68 1.50
CA ALA A 154 -13.43 23.20 2.60
C ALA A 154 -14.29 22.51 3.67
N VAL A 155 -13.91 21.30 4.09
CA VAL A 155 -14.61 20.57 5.15
C VAL A 155 -14.57 21.38 6.43
N MET A 156 -15.73 21.69 7.01
CA MET A 156 -15.82 22.41 8.27
C MET A 156 -15.25 21.56 9.43
N SER A 157 -14.49 22.19 10.30
CA SER A 157 -14.07 21.53 11.54
C SER A 157 -15.26 21.25 12.44
N GLY A 158 -15.15 20.22 13.31
CA GLY A 158 -16.22 19.89 14.26
C GLY A 158 -16.65 21.07 15.12
N ASP A 159 -15.71 21.98 15.48
CA ASP A 159 -16.01 23.16 16.28
C ASP A 159 -16.74 24.22 15.48
N GLN A 160 -16.43 24.40 14.20
CA GLN A 160 -17.18 25.27 13.28
C GLN A 160 -18.60 24.76 13.05
N LEU A 161 -18.77 23.45 12.97
CA LEU A 161 -20.08 22.82 12.78
C LEU A 161 -20.98 23.01 14.01
N LYS A 162 -20.45 22.87 15.22
CA LYS A 162 -21.19 23.03 16.48
C LYS A 162 -21.79 24.43 16.69
N VAL A 163 -21.22 25.45 16.06
CA VAL A 163 -21.71 26.85 16.15
C VAL A 163 -22.92 27.09 15.25
N LEU A 164 -23.18 26.22 14.27
CA LEU A 164 -24.32 26.34 13.35
C LEU A 164 -25.63 25.88 14.00
N PRO A 165 -26.80 26.44 13.62
CA PRO A 165 -28.09 25.89 13.99
C PRO A 165 -28.25 24.44 13.56
N GLU A 166 -28.93 23.59 14.38
CA GLU A 166 -29.08 22.15 14.12
C GLU A 166 -29.55 21.81 12.70
N ALA A 167 -30.51 22.56 12.17
CA ALA A 167 -30.99 22.37 10.80
C ALA A 167 -29.89 22.56 9.75
N LYS A 168 -28.97 23.51 9.95
CA LYS A 168 -27.82 23.72 9.07
C LYS A 168 -26.74 22.66 9.25
N GLN A 169 -26.53 22.19 10.50
CA GLN A 169 -25.62 21.07 10.76
C GLN A 169 -26.11 19.81 10.02
N LEU A 170 -27.39 19.49 10.10
CA LEU A 170 -27.97 18.34 9.41
C LEU A 170 -27.87 18.49 7.90
N ALA A 171 -28.19 19.64 7.35
CA ALA A 171 -28.07 19.90 5.91
C ALA A 171 -26.62 19.76 5.43
N TYR A 172 -25.65 20.26 6.19
CA TYR A 172 -24.22 20.11 5.88
C TYR A 172 -23.79 18.66 5.89
N ARG A 173 -24.17 17.86 6.89
CA ARG A 173 -23.85 16.44 6.97
C ARG A 173 -24.46 15.64 5.82
N VAL A 174 -25.68 15.97 5.39
CA VAL A 174 -26.31 15.36 4.21
C VAL A 174 -25.52 15.69 2.94
N GLN A 175 -25.14 16.95 2.79
CA GLN A 175 -24.35 17.40 1.63
C GLN A 175 -22.96 16.71 1.58
N GLU A 176 -22.27 16.60 2.70
CA GLU A 176 -20.96 15.90 2.78
C GLU A 176 -21.09 14.41 2.47
N ALA A 177 -22.14 13.73 2.99
CA ALA A 177 -22.39 12.33 2.67
C ALA A 177 -22.69 12.13 1.18
N GLN A 178 -23.44 13.04 0.56
CA GLN A 178 -23.77 13.00 -0.87
C GLN A 178 -22.57 13.36 -1.77
N ALA A 179 -21.66 14.22 -1.32
CA ALA A 179 -20.46 14.60 -2.07
C ALA A 179 -19.57 13.39 -2.44
N VAL A 180 -19.62 12.32 -1.64
CA VAL A 180 -18.88 11.08 -1.87
C VAL A 180 -19.53 10.19 -2.94
N GLN A 181 -20.85 10.29 -3.14
CA GLN A 181 -21.60 9.37 -4.02
C GLN A 181 -21.14 9.44 -5.48
N GLY A 182 -21.14 10.64 -6.07
CA GLY A 182 -20.81 10.84 -7.49
C GLY A 182 -19.42 10.27 -7.87
N PRO A 183 -18.34 10.69 -7.18
CA PRO A 183 -17.00 10.18 -7.43
C PRO A 183 -16.88 8.66 -7.30
N TYR A 184 -17.49 8.04 -6.29
CA TYR A 184 -17.39 6.59 -6.08
C TYR A 184 -18.26 5.79 -7.06
N ILE A 185 -19.40 6.30 -7.50
CA ILE A 185 -20.18 5.70 -8.60
C ILE A 185 -19.36 5.74 -9.89
N GLY A 186 -18.79 6.91 -10.25
CA GLY A 186 -17.93 7.04 -11.42
C GLY A 186 -16.75 6.06 -11.37
N LEU A 187 -16.12 5.94 -10.23
CA LEU A 187 -15.02 5.03 -9.98
C LEU A 187 -15.45 3.55 -10.11
N GLY A 188 -16.58 3.17 -9.53
CA GLY A 188 -17.14 1.83 -9.66
C GLY A 188 -17.42 1.46 -11.12
N ILE A 189 -17.96 2.39 -11.90
CA ILE A 189 -18.19 2.20 -13.34
C ILE A 189 -16.87 2.02 -14.08
N VAL A 190 -15.87 2.86 -13.83
CA VAL A 190 -14.53 2.75 -14.48
C VAL A 190 -13.86 1.41 -14.15
N LEU A 191 -13.92 0.97 -12.89
CA LEU A 191 -13.37 -0.33 -12.50
C LEU A 191 -14.10 -1.50 -13.18
N PHE A 192 -15.41 -1.43 -13.26
CA PHE A 192 -16.20 -2.45 -13.93
C PHE A 192 -15.89 -2.51 -15.44
N LEU A 193 -15.79 -1.35 -16.09
CA LEU A 193 -15.35 -1.28 -17.49
C LEU A 193 -13.95 -1.82 -17.68
N LEU A 194 -13.03 -1.51 -16.77
CA LEU A 194 -11.67 -2.05 -16.80
C LEU A 194 -11.67 -3.58 -16.61
N ALA A 195 -12.53 -4.12 -15.75
CA ALA A 195 -12.71 -5.56 -15.60
C ALA A 195 -13.14 -6.22 -16.92
N ILE A 196 -14.11 -5.61 -17.63
CA ILE A 196 -14.57 -6.06 -18.96
C ILE A 196 -13.41 -6.00 -19.98
N VAL A 197 -12.67 -4.90 -20.03
CA VAL A 197 -11.52 -4.75 -20.92
C VAL A 197 -10.48 -5.84 -20.67
N VAL A 198 -10.12 -6.10 -19.41
CA VAL A 198 -9.17 -7.15 -19.04
C VAL A 198 -9.71 -8.54 -19.39
N PHE A 199 -11.03 -8.77 -19.18
CA PHE A 199 -11.68 -10.03 -19.54
C PHE A 199 -11.61 -10.32 -21.02
N LEU A 200 -11.88 -9.32 -21.87
CA LEU A 200 -11.86 -9.43 -23.33
C LEU A 200 -10.42 -9.45 -23.90
N PHE A 201 -9.47 -8.81 -23.22
CA PHE A 201 -8.09 -8.71 -23.70
C PHE A 201 -7.35 -10.06 -23.56
N ARG A 202 -6.59 -10.46 -24.56
CA ARG A 202 -5.79 -11.69 -24.52
C ARG A 202 -4.49 -11.42 -23.76
N LEU A 203 -4.49 -11.69 -22.46
CA LEU A 203 -3.27 -11.68 -21.65
C LEU A 203 -2.49 -12.99 -21.88
N PRO A 204 -1.14 -12.97 -21.95
CA PRO A 204 -0.32 -14.17 -22.03
C PRO A 204 -0.62 -15.13 -20.87
N ALA A 205 -0.85 -16.39 -21.17
CA ALA A 205 -0.94 -17.42 -20.13
C ALA A 205 0.48 -17.70 -19.63
N LEU A 206 0.69 -17.57 -18.32
CA LEU A 206 2.00 -17.75 -17.68
C LEU A 206 2.23 -19.16 -17.14
N ILE A 207 1.17 -19.96 -17.02
CA ILE A 207 1.19 -21.30 -16.41
C ILE A 207 0.30 -22.23 -17.25
N ASP A 208 0.78 -23.45 -17.50
CA ASP A 208 -0.01 -24.50 -18.09
C ASP A 208 -1.20 -24.87 -17.21
N ALA A 209 -2.39 -25.05 -17.80
CA ALA A 209 -3.61 -25.43 -17.11
C ALA A 209 -3.48 -26.72 -16.28
N ASN A 210 -2.51 -27.58 -16.60
CA ASN A 210 -2.19 -28.79 -15.83
C ASN A 210 -1.35 -28.48 -14.57
N ALA A 211 -0.46 -27.48 -14.61
CA ALA A 211 0.27 -27.04 -13.43
C ALA A 211 -0.67 -26.40 -12.37
N GLN A 212 -1.70 -25.67 -12.81
CA GLN A 212 -2.71 -25.09 -11.92
C GLN A 212 -3.49 -26.12 -11.09
N ARG A 213 -3.74 -27.32 -11.66
CA ARG A 213 -4.43 -28.40 -10.92
C ARG A 213 -3.59 -28.99 -9.78
N ASP A 214 -2.27 -28.94 -9.91
CA ASP A 214 -1.34 -29.42 -8.87
C ASP A 214 -1.10 -28.37 -7.77
N GLU A 215 -1.21 -27.06 -8.08
CA GLU A 215 -1.07 -25.96 -7.14
C GLU A 215 -2.12 -25.99 -6.01
N SER A 216 -3.33 -26.50 -6.28
CA SER A 216 -4.38 -26.64 -5.28
C SER A 216 -4.03 -27.57 -4.11
N LYS A 217 -3.04 -28.45 -4.29
CA LYS A 217 -2.56 -29.42 -3.27
C LYS A 217 -1.55 -28.82 -2.30
N HIS A 218 -0.93 -27.68 -2.62
CA HIS A 218 0.11 -27.08 -1.79
C HIS A 218 -0.47 -26.19 -0.68
N SER A 219 0.08 -26.34 0.52
CA SER A 219 -0.26 -25.56 1.70
C SER A 219 0.51 -24.22 1.75
N LEU A 220 -0.01 -23.24 2.49
CA LEU A 220 0.72 -22.03 2.88
C LEU A 220 2.01 -22.37 3.65
N LEU A 221 1.98 -23.43 4.44
CA LEU A 221 3.15 -23.91 5.20
C LEU A 221 4.27 -24.40 4.27
N ASP A 222 3.94 -24.94 3.09
CA ASP A 222 4.94 -25.35 2.13
C ASP A 222 5.71 -24.14 1.57
N ALA A 223 5.03 -23.03 1.30
CA ALA A 223 5.70 -21.78 0.93
C ALA A 223 6.61 -21.26 2.07
N LEU A 224 6.17 -21.32 3.33
CA LEU A 224 6.96 -20.89 4.49
C LEU A 224 8.17 -21.79 4.79
N ARG A 225 8.24 -23.00 4.25
CA ARG A 225 9.46 -23.84 4.33
C ARG A 225 10.64 -23.22 3.58
N HIS A 226 10.36 -22.38 2.58
CA HIS A 226 11.39 -21.65 1.84
C HIS A 226 11.86 -20.41 2.65
N PRO A 227 13.13 -20.35 3.07
CA PRO A 227 13.64 -19.27 3.93
C PRO A 227 13.43 -17.86 3.33
N HIS A 228 13.64 -17.70 2.00
CA HIS A 228 13.47 -16.41 1.33
C HIS A 228 12.00 -15.92 1.35
N VAL A 229 11.01 -16.83 1.37
CA VAL A 229 9.59 -16.49 1.56
C VAL A 229 9.35 -16.04 3.00
N ARG A 230 9.74 -16.86 3.97
CA ARG A 230 9.54 -16.59 5.40
C ARG A 230 10.15 -15.25 5.83
N PHE A 231 11.40 -15.00 5.45
CA PHE A 231 12.07 -13.73 5.74
C PHE A 231 11.49 -12.58 4.88
N GLY A 232 10.99 -12.87 3.66
CA GLY A 232 10.33 -11.89 2.80
C GLY A 232 9.01 -11.41 3.36
N VAL A 233 8.20 -12.29 3.95
CA VAL A 233 6.95 -11.95 4.66
C VAL A 233 7.24 -10.95 5.78
N LEU A 234 8.23 -11.23 6.63
CA LEU A 234 8.65 -10.29 7.67
C LEU A 234 9.23 -8.99 7.08
N ALA A 235 9.96 -9.06 5.96
CA ALA A 235 10.51 -7.89 5.31
C ALA A 235 9.41 -6.97 4.75
N ILE A 236 8.34 -7.52 4.15
CA ILE A 236 7.16 -6.71 3.75
C ILE A 236 6.48 -6.11 4.97
N PHE A 237 6.27 -6.88 6.03
CA PHE A 237 5.66 -6.40 7.27
C PHE A 237 6.42 -5.20 7.83
N PHE A 238 7.73 -5.32 7.98
CA PHE A 238 8.55 -4.24 8.50
C PHE A 238 8.69 -3.06 7.53
N TYR A 239 8.78 -3.32 6.23
CA TYR A 239 8.87 -2.25 5.24
C TYR A 239 7.60 -1.39 5.22
N VAL A 240 6.44 -2.01 5.00
CA VAL A 240 5.17 -1.28 4.94
C VAL A 240 4.88 -0.61 6.29
N GLY A 241 5.23 -1.32 7.38
CA GLY A 241 5.16 -0.76 8.72
C GLY A 241 5.98 0.51 8.88
N ALA A 242 7.25 0.50 8.49
CA ALA A 242 8.15 1.66 8.57
C ALA A 242 7.69 2.81 7.65
N GLU A 243 7.30 2.50 6.41
CA GLU A 243 6.83 3.50 5.44
C GLU A 243 5.61 4.26 5.97
N VAL A 244 4.59 3.54 6.43
CA VAL A 244 3.36 4.12 6.96
C VAL A 244 3.62 4.85 8.29
N ALA A 245 4.44 4.29 9.16
CA ALA A 245 4.78 4.89 10.45
C ALA A 245 5.50 6.23 10.29
N ILE A 246 6.47 6.32 9.38
CA ILE A 246 7.16 7.58 9.05
C ILE A 246 6.14 8.58 8.46
N GLY A 247 5.36 8.17 7.45
CA GLY A 247 4.41 9.04 6.78
C GLY A 247 3.34 9.61 7.73
N SER A 248 2.81 8.77 8.64
CA SER A 248 1.74 9.14 9.56
C SER A 248 2.18 10.16 10.63
N LEU A 249 3.44 10.10 11.08
CA LEU A 249 3.94 10.97 12.14
C LEU A 249 4.76 12.16 11.64
N MET A 250 4.97 12.26 10.32
CA MET A 250 5.83 13.26 9.70
C MET A 250 5.36 14.69 9.97
N VAL A 251 4.05 14.97 9.87
CA VAL A 251 3.47 16.29 10.15
C VAL A 251 3.72 16.68 11.60
N ASN A 252 3.42 15.79 12.54
CA ASN A 252 3.63 16.01 13.97
C ASN A 252 5.10 16.26 14.29
N TYR A 253 6.01 15.51 13.66
CA TYR A 253 7.44 15.65 13.84
C TYR A 253 7.97 17.00 13.34
N PHE A 254 7.53 17.44 12.16
CA PHE A 254 7.92 18.71 11.58
C PHE A 254 7.37 19.93 12.32
N SER A 255 6.25 19.75 13.05
CA SER A 255 5.65 20.81 13.88
C SER A 255 6.37 21.01 15.22
N LEU A 256 7.29 20.10 15.58
CA LEU A 256 8.08 20.28 16.81
C LEU A 256 8.98 21.54 16.70
N PRO A 257 9.00 22.42 17.73
CA PRO A 257 9.78 23.68 17.71
C PRO A 257 11.28 23.46 17.45
N GLN A 258 11.85 22.36 17.95
CA GLN A 258 13.28 22.02 17.77
C GLN A 258 13.59 21.40 16.40
N ILE A 259 12.59 21.09 15.57
CA ILE A 259 12.74 20.51 14.23
C ILE A 259 12.47 21.57 13.15
N GLY A 260 11.22 21.88 12.87
CA GLY A 260 10.84 22.88 11.90
C GLY A 260 9.97 23.98 12.50
N GLY A 261 9.22 23.67 13.55
CA GLY A 261 8.21 24.58 14.11
C GLY A 261 7.12 24.92 13.09
N PHE A 262 6.93 24.06 12.08
CA PHE A 262 6.01 24.33 10.97
C PHE A 262 4.56 24.21 11.41
N THR A 263 3.71 25.03 10.80
CA THR A 263 2.27 24.79 10.80
C THR A 263 1.94 23.48 10.08
N GLU A 264 0.80 22.87 10.37
CA GLU A 264 0.38 21.65 9.68
C GLU A 264 0.36 21.81 8.15
N ARG A 265 -0.04 23.00 7.67
CA ARG A 265 -0.06 23.32 6.24
C ARG A 265 1.35 23.33 5.62
N GLU A 266 2.31 23.93 6.28
CA GLU A 266 3.70 23.96 5.82
C GLU A 266 4.31 22.56 5.86
N ALA A 267 4.09 21.78 6.92
CA ALA A 267 4.54 20.42 7.06
C ALA A 267 4.01 19.51 5.93
N THR A 268 2.78 19.73 5.47
CA THR A 268 2.19 18.96 4.36
C THR A 268 2.96 19.09 3.06
N HIS A 269 3.65 20.22 2.80
CA HIS A 269 4.51 20.36 1.62
C HIS A 269 5.69 19.38 1.65
N TYR A 270 6.27 19.14 2.82
CA TYR A 270 7.38 18.20 3.00
C TYR A 270 6.91 16.74 2.91
N VAL A 271 5.70 16.44 3.40
CA VAL A 271 5.06 15.13 3.19
C VAL A 271 4.83 14.86 1.70
N SER A 272 4.35 15.87 0.98
CA SER A 272 4.18 15.78 -0.48
C SER A 272 5.52 15.57 -1.20
N ALA A 273 6.58 16.23 -0.74
CA ALA A 273 7.94 16.03 -1.27
C ALA A 273 8.44 14.61 -1.01
N TYR A 274 8.19 14.03 0.16
CA TYR A 274 8.53 12.64 0.49
C TYR A 274 7.89 11.65 -0.50
N TRP A 275 6.58 11.76 -0.73
CA TRP A 275 5.87 10.88 -1.67
C TRP A 275 6.26 11.12 -3.13
N THR A 276 6.57 12.37 -3.49
CA THR A 276 7.09 12.72 -4.82
C THR A 276 8.46 12.09 -5.05
N LEU A 277 9.36 12.15 -4.06
CA LEU A 277 10.66 11.49 -4.12
C LEU A 277 10.51 9.96 -4.22
N ALA A 278 9.56 9.37 -3.50
CA ALA A 278 9.25 7.94 -3.62
C ALA A 278 8.79 7.57 -5.04
N MET A 279 7.95 8.38 -5.67
CA MET A 279 7.52 8.19 -7.06
C MET A 279 8.70 8.33 -8.03
N ILE A 280 9.49 9.39 -7.94
CA ILE A 280 10.69 9.60 -8.78
C ILE A 280 11.67 8.44 -8.59
N GLY A 281 11.90 8.04 -7.35
CA GLY A 281 12.77 6.93 -7.00
C GLY A 281 12.32 5.59 -7.63
N ARG A 282 11.01 5.36 -7.80
CA ARG A 282 10.50 4.17 -8.49
C ARG A 282 10.85 4.15 -9.97
N PHE A 283 10.78 5.29 -10.67
CA PHE A 283 11.22 5.37 -12.06
C PHE A 283 12.73 5.15 -12.19
N ILE A 284 13.53 5.84 -11.40
CA ILE A 284 14.99 5.66 -11.37
C ILE A 284 15.35 4.23 -10.96
N GLY A 285 14.74 3.73 -9.91
CA GLY A 285 14.96 2.41 -9.35
C GLY A 285 14.64 1.28 -10.34
N SER A 286 13.59 1.43 -11.15
CA SER A 286 13.28 0.44 -12.20
C SER A 286 14.42 0.30 -13.21
N VAL A 287 15.06 1.40 -13.60
CA VAL A 287 16.22 1.41 -14.50
C VAL A 287 17.46 0.81 -13.82
N LEU A 288 17.70 1.17 -12.56
CA LEU A 288 18.82 0.62 -11.79
C LEU A 288 18.69 -0.90 -11.59
N LEU A 289 17.48 -1.38 -11.25
CA LEU A 289 17.18 -2.81 -11.06
C LEU A 289 17.28 -3.63 -12.35
N ALA A 290 17.19 -3.00 -13.52
CA ALA A 290 17.43 -3.68 -14.79
C ALA A 290 18.93 -4.01 -15.00
N LYS A 291 19.82 -3.25 -14.36
CA LYS A 291 21.28 -3.34 -14.52
C LYS A 291 22.00 -3.93 -13.31
N LEU A 292 21.51 -3.64 -12.11
CA LEU A 292 22.13 -4.01 -10.83
C LEU A 292 21.40 -5.18 -10.17
N SER A 293 22.11 -5.88 -9.29
CA SER A 293 21.51 -6.96 -8.49
C SER A 293 20.43 -6.41 -7.56
N PRO A 294 19.18 -6.94 -7.61
CA PRO A 294 18.10 -6.51 -6.73
C PRO A 294 18.45 -6.62 -5.24
N ARG A 295 19.16 -7.68 -4.85
CA ARG A 295 19.60 -7.90 -3.46
C ARG A 295 20.54 -6.82 -2.96
N VAL A 296 21.53 -6.46 -3.78
CA VAL A 296 22.51 -5.42 -3.44
C VAL A 296 21.81 -4.05 -3.36
N LEU A 297 21.01 -3.70 -4.36
CA LEU A 297 20.35 -2.40 -4.41
C LEU A 297 19.37 -2.23 -3.23
N LEU A 298 18.59 -3.28 -2.91
CA LEU A 298 17.72 -3.30 -1.74
C LEU A 298 18.49 -3.05 -0.44
N SER A 299 19.61 -3.75 -0.26
CA SER A 299 20.44 -3.61 0.95
C SER A 299 21.04 -2.21 1.08
N VAL A 300 21.53 -1.65 -0.02
CA VAL A 300 22.10 -0.29 -0.06
C VAL A 300 21.03 0.75 0.27
N PHE A 301 19.85 0.67 -0.36
CA PHE A 301 18.75 1.61 -0.10
C PHE A 301 18.26 1.52 1.33
N ALA A 302 18.11 0.31 1.87
CA ALA A 302 17.71 0.12 3.26
C ALA A 302 18.77 0.62 4.25
N ALA A 303 20.06 0.42 3.97
CA ALA A 303 21.15 0.95 4.78
C ALA A 303 21.17 2.49 4.78
N ILE A 304 20.97 3.11 3.60
CA ILE A 304 20.87 4.57 3.50
C ILE A 304 19.68 5.07 4.34
N ASN A 305 18.51 4.41 4.28
CA ASN A 305 17.36 4.81 5.09
C ASN A 305 17.62 4.65 6.60
N ALA A 306 18.32 3.59 7.01
CA ALA A 306 18.71 3.44 8.40
C ALA A 306 19.67 4.58 8.85
N LEU A 307 20.62 4.98 8.01
CA LEU A 307 21.52 6.11 8.26
C LEU A 307 20.76 7.45 8.31
N LEU A 308 19.82 7.68 7.37
CA LEU A 308 18.99 8.90 7.34
C LEU A 308 18.10 8.99 8.59
N LEU A 309 17.53 7.87 9.07
CA LEU A 309 16.79 7.85 10.35
C LEU A 309 17.70 8.10 11.54
N GLY A 310 18.89 7.50 11.56
CA GLY A 310 19.89 7.79 12.58
C GLY A 310 20.24 9.28 12.61
N LEU A 311 20.44 9.90 11.44
CA LEU A 311 20.68 11.33 11.29
C LEU A 311 19.47 12.16 11.78
N THR A 312 18.25 11.78 11.40
CA THR A 312 16.99 12.40 11.86
C THR A 312 16.88 12.40 13.39
N MET A 313 17.25 11.26 14.01
CA MET A 313 17.20 11.12 15.47
C MET A 313 18.32 11.90 16.21
N ALA A 314 19.48 12.03 15.57
CA ALA A 314 20.66 12.67 16.16
C ALA A 314 20.74 14.19 15.89
N SER A 315 19.94 14.72 14.95
CA SER A 315 19.98 16.12 14.54
C SER A 315 18.65 16.84 14.85
N GLY A 316 18.65 18.17 14.67
CA GLY A 316 17.47 19.02 14.75
C GLY A 316 17.39 19.97 13.54
N GLY A 317 16.38 20.82 13.56
CA GLY A 317 16.18 21.82 12.51
C GLY A 317 15.97 21.24 11.12
N MET A 318 16.30 22.01 10.11
CA MET A 318 16.11 21.63 8.71
C MET A 318 16.89 20.40 8.27
N LEU A 319 18.00 20.06 8.93
CA LEU A 319 18.76 18.86 8.63
C LEU A 319 17.93 17.59 8.90
N ALA A 320 17.25 17.54 10.04
CA ALA A 320 16.37 16.45 10.38
C ALA A 320 15.16 16.35 9.42
N VAL A 321 14.62 17.51 8.99
CA VAL A 321 13.52 17.58 8.01
C VAL A 321 13.95 16.96 6.68
N TYR A 322 15.08 17.43 6.13
CA TYR A 322 15.56 16.95 4.83
C TYR A 322 16.01 15.48 4.88
N ALA A 323 16.61 15.04 5.99
CA ALA A 323 16.96 13.64 6.18
C ALA A 323 15.73 12.74 6.13
N LEU A 324 14.65 13.12 6.83
CA LEU A 324 13.40 12.35 6.84
C LEU A 324 12.70 12.34 5.48
N VAL A 325 12.66 13.48 4.79
CA VAL A 325 12.08 13.60 3.44
C VAL A 325 12.85 12.75 2.42
N ALA A 326 14.18 12.71 2.51
CA ALA A 326 15.04 11.95 1.60
C ALA A 326 14.79 10.42 1.69
N ILE A 327 14.28 9.91 2.81
CA ILE A 327 13.91 8.50 2.98
C ILE A 327 12.91 8.07 1.89
N GLY A 328 12.01 8.95 1.47
CA GLY A 328 11.06 8.66 0.40
C GLY A 328 11.73 8.13 -0.87
N LEU A 329 12.84 8.74 -1.29
CA LEU A 329 13.58 8.32 -2.47
C LEU A 329 14.06 6.85 -2.36
N PHE A 330 14.59 6.47 -1.22
CA PHE A 330 15.16 5.14 -1.00
C PHE A 330 14.12 4.09 -0.59
N ASN A 331 12.95 4.49 -0.13
CA ASN A 331 11.81 3.60 0.06
C ASN A 331 11.27 3.02 -1.26
N SER A 332 11.47 3.73 -2.34
CA SER A 332 10.84 3.54 -3.64
C SER A 332 10.85 2.11 -4.18
N ILE A 333 11.97 1.39 -4.06
CA ILE A 333 12.15 0.06 -4.64
C ILE A 333 11.87 -1.08 -3.66
N MET A 334 11.65 -0.80 -2.37
CA MET A 334 11.68 -1.84 -1.35
C MET A 334 10.56 -2.85 -1.52
N PHE A 335 9.30 -2.42 -1.55
CA PHE A 335 8.17 -3.33 -1.72
C PHE A 335 8.31 -4.22 -2.97
N PRO A 336 8.46 -3.66 -4.19
CA PRO A 336 8.52 -4.48 -5.39
C PRO A 336 9.73 -5.42 -5.41
N THR A 337 10.86 -5.00 -4.84
CA THR A 337 12.06 -5.85 -4.80
C THR A 337 11.92 -6.97 -3.79
N ILE A 338 11.44 -6.68 -2.56
CA ILE A 338 11.20 -7.71 -1.54
C ILE A 338 10.17 -8.73 -2.06
N PHE A 339 9.09 -8.25 -2.68
CA PHE A 339 8.07 -9.11 -3.25
C PHE A 339 8.63 -10.04 -4.34
N ALA A 340 9.36 -9.48 -5.31
CA ALA A 340 9.95 -10.25 -6.41
C ALA A 340 10.96 -11.30 -5.92
N LEU A 341 11.79 -10.94 -4.93
CA LEU A 341 12.73 -11.89 -4.29
C LEU A 341 12.00 -12.94 -3.45
N GLY A 342 10.88 -12.57 -2.84
CA GLY A 342 10.07 -13.48 -2.02
C GLY A 342 9.36 -14.57 -2.82
N ILE A 343 9.04 -14.31 -4.09
CA ILE A 343 8.40 -15.30 -4.99
C ILE A 343 9.39 -15.98 -5.96
N GLU A 344 10.69 -15.68 -5.85
CA GLU A 344 11.72 -16.16 -6.79
C GLU A 344 11.79 -17.69 -6.77
N ARG A 345 11.70 -18.34 -7.97
CA ARG A 345 11.84 -19.79 -8.19
C ARG A 345 10.89 -20.68 -7.38
N LEU A 346 9.70 -20.23 -7.09
CA LEU A 346 8.72 -21.01 -6.32
C LEU A 346 7.81 -21.90 -7.19
N GLY A 347 7.74 -21.64 -8.52
CA GLY A 347 6.86 -22.41 -9.40
C GLY A 347 5.42 -22.47 -8.88
N PRO A 348 4.88 -23.68 -8.59
CA PRO A 348 3.50 -23.86 -8.10
C PRO A 348 3.19 -23.19 -6.75
N LEU A 349 4.20 -22.85 -5.95
CA LEU A 349 4.02 -22.18 -4.65
C LEU A 349 3.91 -20.66 -4.75
N THR A 350 4.05 -20.08 -5.95
CA THR A 350 4.06 -18.62 -6.15
C THR A 350 2.80 -17.94 -5.61
N ASP A 351 1.63 -18.51 -5.83
CA ASP A 351 0.36 -17.93 -5.36
C ASP A 351 0.24 -17.96 -3.83
N ARG A 352 0.75 -19.03 -3.21
CA ARG A 352 0.78 -19.16 -1.74
C ARG A 352 1.75 -18.16 -1.11
N ALA A 353 2.93 -18.02 -1.69
CA ALA A 353 3.90 -17.02 -1.25
C ALA A 353 3.39 -15.58 -1.47
N SER A 354 2.77 -15.31 -2.62
CA SER A 354 2.15 -14.02 -2.92
C SER A 354 1.10 -13.65 -1.87
N SER A 355 0.20 -14.58 -1.51
CA SER A 355 -0.80 -14.37 -0.48
C SER A 355 -0.19 -14.01 0.87
N LEU A 356 0.88 -14.71 1.28
CA LEU A 356 1.58 -14.45 2.54
C LEU A 356 2.29 -13.09 2.53
N LEU A 357 2.92 -12.73 1.42
CA LEU A 357 3.59 -11.43 1.26
C LEU A 357 2.58 -10.28 1.29
N ILE A 358 1.41 -10.44 0.65
CA ILE A 358 0.35 -9.43 0.67
C ILE A 358 -0.32 -9.36 2.05
N MET A 359 -0.53 -10.48 2.73
CA MET A 359 -1.01 -10.50 4.12
C MET A 359 -0.12 -9.67 5.06
N ALA A 360 1.19 -9.70 4.83
CA ALA A 360 2.17 -8.98 5.64
C ALA A 360 2.06 -7.45 5.55
N ILE A 361 1.31 -6.90 4.58
CA ILE A 361 0.99 -5.47 4.46
C ILE A 361 0.29 -4.94 5.72
N VAL A 362 -0.31 -5.80 6.52
CA VAL A 362 -0.88 -5.45 7.85
C VAL A 362 0.14 -4.79 8.78
N GLY A 363 1.44 -4.92 8.52
CA GLY A 363 2.49 -4.16 9.20
C GLY A 363 2.23 -2.66 9.19
N GLY A 364 1.58 -2.12 8.12
CA GLY A 364 1.15 -0.73 8.01
C GLY A 364 0.07 -0.29 9.00
N ALA A 365 -0.61 -1.21 9.69
CA ALA A 365 -1.46 -0.88 10.82
C ALA A 365 -0.72 -1.04 12.17
N ILE A 366 0.08 -2.09 12.29
CA ILE A 366 0.66 -2.50 13.57
C ILE A 366 1.87 -1.63 13.96
N VAL A 367 2.81 -1.41 13.03
CA VAL A 367 4.05 -0.67 13.33
C VAL A 367 3.78 0.80 13.66
N PRO A 368 2.93 1.56 12.92
CA PRO A 368 2.59 2.93 13.29
C PRO A 368 1.93 3.02 14.67
N TYR A 369 1.07 2.08 15.00
CA TYR A 369 0.45 2.02 16.33
C TYR A 369 1.49 1.82 17.43
N LEU A 370 2.41 0.87 17.26
CA LEU A 370 3.51 0.65 18.20
C LEU A 370 4.45 1.86 18.29
N GLN A 371 4.70 2.54 17.15
CA GLN A 371 5.50 3.77 17.17
C GLN A 371 4.81 4.89 17.92
N GLY A 372 3.48 5.03 17.79
CA GLY A 372 2.69 5.98 18.57
C GLY A 372 2.83 5.74 20.07
N LEU A 373 2.65 4.48 20.53
CA LEU A 373 2.85 4.11 21.93
C LEU A 373 4.29 4.39 22.40
N LEU A 374 5.27 4.16 21.54
CA LEU A 374 6.67 4.46 21.87
C LEU A 374 6.90 5.97 21.97
N ALA A 375 6.29 6.77 21.07
CA ALA A 375 6.39 8.22 21.08
C ALA A 375 5.85 8.85 22.37
N ASP A 376 4.81 8.29 22.96
CA ASP A 376 4.25 8.73 24.23
C ASP A 376 5.25 8.55 25.40
N ASN A 377 6.18 7.60 25.29
CA ASN A 377 7.14 7.28 26.35
C ASN A 377 8.52 7.94 26.15
N VAL A 378 9.04 7.95 24.92
CA VAL A 378 10.42 8.41 24.62
C VAL A 378 10.45 9.67 23.75
N GLY A 379 9.29 10.26 23.49
CA GLY A 379 9.13 11.39 22.57
C GLY A 379 9.12 10.95 21.10
N LEU A 380 8.57 11.84 20.26
CA LEU A 380 8.34 11.55 18.85
C LEU A 380 9.64 11.27 18.08
N GLN A 381 10.71 12.06 18.32
CA GLN A 381 12.00 11.86 17.69
C GLN A 381 12.65 10.52 18.10
N GLY A 382 12.56 10.13 19.38
CA GLY A 382 13.06 8.86 19.88
C GLY A 382 12.30 7.64 19.29
N SER A 383 11.01 7.81 18.99
CA SER A 383 10.17 6.74 18.44
C SER A 383 10.61 6.23 17.06
N PHE A 384 11.40 7.02 16.32
CA PHE A 384 11.96 6.61 15.04
C PHE A 384 12.96 5.45 15.14
N VAL A 385 13.36 5.04 16.34
CA VAL A 385 14.13 3.80 16.55
C VAL A 385 13.38 2.57 16.00
N LEU A 386 12.05 2.56 16.06
CA LEU A 386 11.27 1.41 15.57
C LEU A 386 11.36 1.26 14.03
N PRO A 387 11.09 2.28 13.19
CA PRO A 387 11.36 2.21 11.75
C PRO A 387 12.83 1.95 11.42
N LEU A 388 13.78 2.46 12.20
CA LEU A 388 15.20 2.18 12.03
C LEU A 388 15.49 0.68 12.14
N LEU A 389 14.98 0.01 13.17
CA LEU A 389 15.09 -1.44 13.33
C LEU A 389 14.44 -2.20 12.17
N CYS A 390 13.32 -1.70 11.64
CA CYS A 390 12.69 -2.26 10.46
C CYS A 390 13.62 -2.21 9.23
N TYR A 391 14.29 -1.07 8.97
CA TYR A 391 15.25 -0.98 7.87
C TYR A 391 16.49 -1.85 8.06
N LEU A 392 17.00 -2.00 9.27
CA LEU A 392 18.09 -2.93 9.56
C LEU A 392 17.68 -4.38 9.23
N TYR A 393 16.44 -4.75 9.51
CA TYR A 393 15.94 -6.06 9.10
C TYR A 393 15.88 -6.19 7.56
N ILE A 394 15.53 -5.13 6.83
CA ILE A 394 15.49 -5.15 5.36
C ILE A 394 16.93 -5.29 4.80
N VAL A 395 17.92 -4.65 5.41
CA VAL A 395 19.35 -4.87 5.08
C VAL A 395 19.72 -6.35 5.22
N PHE A 396 19.37 -6.95 6.37
CA PHE A 396 19.56 -8.38 6.60
C PHE A 396 18.87 -9.23 5.53
N TYR A 397 17.63 -8.91 5.18
CA TYR A 397 16.89 -9.63 4.13
C TYR A 397 17.59 -9.54 2.78
N GLY A 398 18.02 -8.37 2.36
CA GLY A 398 18.73 -8.18 1.10
C GLY A 398 20.06 -8.94 1.04
N ILE A 399 20.86 -8.89 2.11
CA ILE A 399 22.19 -9.52 2.12
C ILE A 399 22.10 -11.05 2.26
N TRP A 400 21.22 -11.53 3.11
CA TRP A 400 21.21 -12.92 3.54
C TRP A 400 19.84 -13.61 3.46
N GLY A 401 18.78 -12.98 3.92
CA GLY A 401 17.46 -13.59 4.05
C GLY A 401 16.81 -13.96 2.73
N SER A 402 17.12 -13.23 1.66
CA SER A 402 16.59 -13.47 0.30
C SER A 402 17.34 -14.53 -0.49
N ARG A 403 18.43 -15.12 0.05
CA ARG A 403 19.21 -16.12 -0.66
C ARG A 403 18.42 -17.42 -0.80
N LEU A 404 18.41 -17.99 -2.02
CA LEU A 404 17.83 -19.29 -2.30
C LEU A 404 18.68 -20.37 -1.61
N ARG A 405 18.15 -20.96 -0.56
CA ARG A 405 18.78 -22.08 0.15
C ARG A 405 18.01 -23.34 -0.21
N GLY A 406 18.64 -24.31 -0.79
CA GLY A 406 18.05 -25.57 -1.25
C GLY A 406 18.31 -25.89 -2.72
N ALA A 407 18.25 -24.90 -3.62
CA ALA A 407 18.61 -25.11 -5.04
C ALA A 407 20.09 -25.47 -5.28
N LEU A 408 20.97 -25.20 -4.29
CA LEU A 408 22.38 -25.62 -4.34
C LEU A 408 22.61 -27.08 -3.90
N ALA A 409 21.65 -27.68 -3.21
CA ALA A 409 21.74 -29.10 -2.82
C ALA A 409 21.31 -30.02 -3.99
N GLU A 410 20.27 -29.63 -4.73
CA GLU A 410 19.78 -30.39 -5.89
C GLU A 410 20.67 -30.25 -7.15
N ALA A 411 21.41 -29.13 -7.27
CA ALA A 411 22.39 -28.97 -8.37
C ALA A 411 23.75 -29.65 -8.08
N ARG A 412 23.93 -30.25 -6.89
CA ARG A 412 25.12 -31.01 -6.50
C ARG A 412 24.85 -32.51 -6.27
N ALA A 413 23.60 -32.95 -6.39
CA ALA A 413 23.17 -34.33 -6.44
C ALA A 413 22.82 -34.75 -7.88
#